data_9aefe301b54667e8dfffc5eeb0868610
#
_entry.id   9aefe301b54667e8dfffc5eeb0868610
#
_cell.length_a   1.000
_cell.length_b   1.000
_cell.length_c   1.000
_cell.angle_alpha   90.00
_cell.angle_beta   90.00
_cell.angle_gamma   90.00
#
_symmetry.space_group_name_H-M   'P 1'
#
loop_
_entity.id
_entity.type
_entity.pdbx_description
1 polymer ?
#
loop_
_entity_poly.entity_id
_entity_poly.type
_entity_poly.pdbx_seq_one_letter_code
_entity_poly.pdbx_strand_id
1 'polypeptide(L)'
;MGKKNTANRKKTGLIMLTMSLFMFSPIFMHLIGFKIPLFENLGFTKSSFAPWYTWIIVIIVTIAYVIFTFKAIPFVYIMQREISLFKLIGFLAIVGGILEEVVFRRWLMDLLHGFDYGIIIQIVISGLAFGLAHVMWGLFGGERKFLKGAFISTTILGFAYAIVYLLGNRNVGPCIISHSFINMIIEPWLLLAAISKSWKIKNE
;
A
#
# COMPACT_ATOMS: atom_id res chain seq x y z
N MET A 1 0.13 26.96 -14.37
CA MET A 1 0.21 26.13 -13.15
C MET A 1 0.95 26.94 -12.07
N GLY A 2 0.28 27.36 -10.98
CA GLY A 2 0.83 28.37 -10.05
C GLY A 2 1.95 27.84 -9.15
N LYS A 3 2.81 28.77 -8.65
CA LYS A 3 3.95 28.49 -7.73
C LYS A 3 3.59 27.57 -6.55
N LYS A 4 2.35 27.64 -6.02
CA LYS A 4 1.84 26.82 -4.91
C LYS A 4 1.72 25.33 -5.30
N ASN A 5 1.32 25.02 -6.53
CA ASN A 5 1.20 23.63 -7.00
C ASN A 5 2.60 23.00 -7.15
N THR A 6 3.57 23.74 -7.66
CA THR A 6 4.96 23.29 -7.77
C THR A 6 5.59 23.02 -6.41
N ALA A 7 5.34 23.87 -5.40
CA ALA A 7 5.83 23.67 -4.04
C ALA A 7 5.23 22.42 -3.38
N ASN A 8 3.91 22.19 -3.56
CA ASN A 8 3.24 21.00 -3.03
C ASN A 8 3.78 19.71 -3.67
N ARG A 9 4.04 19.70 -4.98
CA ARG A 9 4.65 18.56 -5.67
C ARG A 9 6.05 18.25 -5.17
N LYS A 10 6.90 19.29 -4.98
CA LYS A 10 8.24 19.10 -4.41
C LYS A 10 8.17 18.50 -3.00
N LYS A 11 7.31 19.05 -2.14
CA LYS A 11 7.10 18.52 -0.79
C LYS A 11 6.63 17.06 -0.81
N THR A 12 5.63 16.75 -1.64
CA THR A 12 5.11 15.40 -1.78
C THR A 12 6.17 14.45 -2.30
N GLY A 13 6.91 14.82 -3.34
CA GLY A 13 7.99 14.02 -3.89
C GLY A 13 9.10 13.73 -2.87
N LEU A 14 9.46 14.73 -2.04
CA LEU A 14 10.46 14.55 -0.99
C LEU A 14 9.96 13.56 0.09
N ILE A 15 8.70 13.68 0.52
CA ILE A 15 8.11 12.74 1.49
C ILE A 15 8.13 11.32 0.93
N MET A 16 7.66 11.12 -0.32
CA MET A 16 7.67 9.81 -0.97
C MET A 16 9.08 9.23 -1.08
N LEU A 17 10.06 10.03 -1.50
CA LEU A 17 11.44 9.60 -1.60
C LEU A 17 12.00 9.19 -0.23
N THR A 18 11.79 10.00 0.81
CA THR A 18 12.26 9.71 2.17
C THR A 18 11.63 8.41 2.70
N MET A 19 10.32 8.24 2.52
CA MET A 19 9.63 7.03 2.94
C MET A 19 10.11 5.80 2.17
N SER A 20 10.29 5.92 0.85
CA SER A 20 10.81 4.83 0.04
C SER A 20 12.22 4.42 0.46
N LEU A 21 13.12 5.38 0.72
CA LEU A 21 14.47 5.08 1.22
C LEU A 21 14.44 4.38 2.57
N PHE A 22 13.55 4.81 3.48
CA PHE A 22 13.35 4.11 4.75
C PHE A 22 12.85 2.67 4.53
N MET A 23 11.87 2.50 3.66
CA MET A 23 11.31 1.18 3.30
C MET A 23 12.32 0.29 2.54
N PHE A 24 13.31 0.88 1.86
CA PHE A 24 14.41 0.14 1.23
C PHE A 24 15.45 -0.38 2.21
N SER A 25 15.49 0.11 3.44
CA SER A 25 16.55 -0.21 4.40
C SER A 25 16.73 -1.72 4.64
N PRO A 26 15.70 -2.59 4.73
CA PRO A 26 15.90 -4.03 4.87
C PRO A 26 16.56 -4.67 3.64
N ILE A 27 16.20 -4.19 2.44
CA ILE A 27 16.81 -4.66 1.18
C ILE A 27 18.28 -4.25 1.14
N PHE A 28 18.58 -3.01 1.49
CA PHE A 28 19.93 -2.51 1.57
C PHE A 28 20.78 -3.29 2.60
N MET A 29 20.22 -3.53 3.78
CA MET A 29 20.89 -4.36 4.79
C MET A 29 21.21 -5.77 4.28
N HIS A 30 20.28 -6.39 3.53
CA HIS A 30 20.54 -7.68 2.89
C HIS A 30 21.70 -7.61 1.89
N LEU A 31 21.75 -6.57 1.06
CA LEU A 31 22.80 -6.37 0.06
C LEU A 31 24.20 -6.16 0.68
N ILE A 32 24.28 -5.56 1.86
CA ILE A 32 25.56 -5.34 2.59
C ILE A 32 25.96 -6.49 3.51
N GLY A 33 25.30 -7.64 3.40
CA GLY A 33 25.73 -8.89 4.05
C GLY A 33 24.94 -9.33 5.27
N PHE A 34 23.89 -8.60 5.67
CA PHE A 34 22.94 -9.11 6.66
C PHE A 34 22.07 -10.18 6.01
N LYS A 35 22.13 -11.42 6.53
CA LYS A 35 21.33 -12.55 6.02
C LYS A 35 19.86 -12.38 6.40
N ILE A 36 19.14 -11.49 5.69
CA ILE A 36 17.70 -11.37 5.80
C ILE A 36 17.11 -12.28 4.73
N PRO A 37 16.28 -13.29 5.03
CA PRO A 37 15.70 -14.21 4.05
C PRO A 37 14.58 -13.52 3.25
N LEU A 38 14.93 -12.48 2.47
CA LEU A 38 13.97 -11.65 1.75
C LEU A 38 13.21 -12.44 0.68
N PHE A 39 13.93 -13.16 -0.19
CA PHE A 39 13.31 -13.82 -1.35
C PHE A 39 12.47 -15.02 -0.94
N GLU A 40 12.89 -15.79 0.07
CA GLU A 40 12.10 -16.90 0.61
C GLU A 40 10.80 -16.40 1.25
N ASN A 41 10.84 -15.21 1.85
CA ASN A 41 9.69 -14.58 2.48
C ASN A 41 8.74 -13.90 1.47
N LEU A 42 9.17 -13.61 0.25
CA LEU A 42 8.35 -12.93 -0.76
C LEU A 42 7.38 -13.87 -1.50
N GLY A 43 7.54 -15.19 -1.37
CA GLY A 43 6.62 -16.16 -1.95
C GLY A 43 6.72 -16.35 -3.48
N PHE A 44 7.87 -16.03 -4.08
CA PHE A 44 8.11 -16.16 -5.52
C PHE A 44 9.03 -17.32 -5.91
N THR A 45 9.33 -18.23 -4.99
CA THR A 45 10.10 -19.42 -5.31
C THR A 45 9.21 -20.50 -5.92
N LYS A 46 9.80 -21.40 -6.74
CA LYS A 46 9.06 -22.51 -7.38
C LYS A 46 8.30 -23.37 -6.36
N SER A 47 8.87 -23.57 -5.17
CA SER A 47 8.31 -24.39 -4.09
C SER A 47 7.20 -23.67 -3.29
N SER A 48 7.09 -22.36 -3.42
CA SER A 48 6.16 -21.54 -2.63
C SER A 48 5.24 -20.66 -3.46
N PHE A 49 5.06 -20.97 -4.75
CA PHE A 49 4.18 -20.16 -5.60
C PHE A 49 2.72 -20.33 -5.18
N ALA A 50 2.00 -19.22 -5.06
CA ALA A 50 0.62 -19.23 -4.62
C ALA A 50 -0.30 -19.92 -5.63
N PRO A 51 -1.39 -20.59 -5.19
CA PRO A 51 -2.38 -21.19 -6.07
C PRO A 51 -2.97 -20.17 -7.06
N TRP A 52 -3.28 -20.61 -8.29
CA TRP A 52 -3.72 -19.73 -9.37
C TRP A 52 -4.96 -18.90 -9.05
N TYR A 53 -5.91 -19.45 -8.29
CA TYR A 53 -7.14 -18.76 -7.92
C TYR A 53 -6.89 -17.53 -7.03
N THR A 54 -5.84 -17.52 -6.22
CA THR A 54 -5.49 -16.36 -5.39
C THR A 54 -5.06 -15.17 -6.24
N TRP A 55 -4.44 -15.41 -7.39
CA TRP A 55 -4.09 -14.38 -8.35
C TRP A 55 -5.33 -13.74 -8.97
N ILE A 56 -6.37 -14.54 -9.28
CA ILE A 56 -7.64 -14.02 -9.77
C ILE A 56 -8.31 -13.17 -8.69
N ILE A 57 -8.40 -13.68 -7.47
CA ILE A 57 -9.03 -12.95 -6.35
C ILE A 57 -8.31 -11.63 -6.12
N VAL A 58 -6.98 -11.62 -6.10
CA VAL A 58 -6.23 -10.39 -5.85
C VAL A 58 -6.37 -9.37 -6.98
N ILE A 59 -6.50 -9.80 -8.23
CA ILE A 59 -6.80 -8.90 -9.36
C ILE A 59 -8.16 -8.23 -9.16
N ILE A 60 -9.17 -9.00 -8.76
CA ILE A 60 -10.51 -8.45 -8.46
C ILE A 60 -10.44 -7.42 -7.33
N VAL A 61 -9.73 -7.72 -6.25
CA VAL A 61 -9.51 -6.81 -5.13
C VAL A 61 -8.82 -5.52 -5.60
N THR A 62 -7.77 -5.65 -6.42
CA THR A 62 -7.03 -4.51 -6.98
C THR A 62 -7.96 -3.59 -7.79
N ILE A 63 -8.70 -4.17 -8.74
CA ILE A 63 -9.62 -3.42 -9.61
C ILE A 63 -10.71 -2.74 -8.77
N ALA A 64 -11.31 -3.46 -7.84
CA ALA A 64 -12.36 -2.93 -6.98
C ALA A 64 -11.85 -1.75 -6.13
N TYR A 65 -10.66 -1.85 -5.54
CA TYR A 65 -10.08 -0.79 -4.72
C TYR A 65 -9.68 0.43 -5.55
N VAL A 66 -9.11 0.24 -6.74
CA VAL A 66 -8.76 1.34 -7.67
C VAL A 66 -10.04 2.09 -8.10
N ILE A 67 -11.08 1.37 -8.52
CA ILE A 67 -12.37 1.97 -8.92
C ILE A 67 -13.00 2.73 -7.75
N PHE A 68 -12.99 2.12 -6.55
CA PHE A 68 -13.49 2.77 -5.34
C PHE A 68 -12.75 4.09 -5.08
N THR A 69 -11.43 4.07 -5.12
CA THR A 69 -10.60 5.26 -4.87
C THR A 69 -10.85 6.35 -5.92
N PHE A 70 -10.97 5.99 -7.19
CA PHE A 70 -11.28 6.94 -8.27
C PHE A 70 -12.64 7.62 -8.08
N LYS A 71 -13.65 6.87 -7.61
CA LYS A 71 -14.97 7.43 -7.30
C LYS A 71 -14.95 8.29 -6.03
N ALA A 72 -14.24 7.87 -5.01
CA ALA A 72 -14.15 8.57 -3.73
C ALA A 72 -13.34 9.88 -3.83
N ILE A 73 -12.30 9.88 -4.68
CA ILE A 73 -11.34 10.98 -4.81
C ILE A 73 -11.13 11.31 -6.29
N PRO A 74 -12.02 12.11 -6.92
CA PRO A 74 -11.92 12.45 -8.34
C PRO A 74 -10.60 13.09 -8.76
N PHE A 75 -9.90 13.78 -7.85
CA PHE A 75 -8.57 14.32 -8.09
C PHE A 75 -7.59 13.22 -8.49
N VAL A 76 -7.59 12.07 -7.79
CA VAL A 76 -6.71 10.93 -8.11
C VAL A 76 -7.03 10.38 -9.49
N TYR A 77 -8.32 10.24 -9.84
CA TYR A 77 -8.74 9.75 -11.15
C TYR A 77 -8.23 10.60 -12.31
N ILE A 78 -8.23 11.92 -12.17
CA ILE A 78 -7.72 12.82 -13.22
C ILE A 78 -6.20 12.79 -13.28
N MET A 79 -5.56 12.92 -12.11
CA MET A 79 -4.11 13.05 -12.04
C MET A 79 -3.36 11.78 -12.40
N GLN A 80 -3.96 10.60 -12.23
CA GLN A 80 -3.29 9.32 -12.54
C GLN A 80 -2.90 9.19 -14.02
N ARG A 81 -3.51 9.97 -14.91
CA ARG A 81 -3.19 10.01 -16.35
C ARG A 81 -1.96 10.87 -16.67
N GLU A 82 -1.51 11.70 -15.73
CA GLU A 82 -0.34 12.54 -15.93
C GLU A 82 0.94 11.69 -15.98
N ILE A 83 1.72 11.86 -17.03
CA ILE A 83 3.06 11.28 -17.16
C ILE A 83 4.05 12.37 -16.79
N SER A 84 4.72 12.23 -15.65
CA SER A 84 5.66 13.25 -15.13
C SER A 84 6.74 12.61 -14.26
N LEU A 85 7.82 13.35 -14.01
CA LEU A 85 8.85 12.93 -13.05
C LEU A 85 8.27 12.66 -11.66
N PHE A 86 7.21 13.39 -11.28
CA PHE A 86 6.50 13.16 -10.03
C PHE A 86 5.87 11.76 -9.97
N LYS A 87 5.27 11.31 -11.08
CA LYS A 87 4.75 9.93 -11.18
C LYS A 87 5.87 8.90 -11.13
N LEU A 88 7.01 9.18 -11.74
CA LEU A 88 8.18 8.30 -11.71
C LEU A 88 8.69 8.11 -10.27
N ILE A 89 8.74 9.18 -9.47
CA ILE A 89 9.05 9.07 -8.03
C ILE A 89 8.01 8.18 -7.32
N GLY A 90 6.76 8.21 -7.75
CA GLY A 90 5.70 7.33 -7.26
C GLY A 90 5.94 5.85 -7.50
N PHE A 91 6.73 5.46 -8.52
CA PHE A 91 7.13 4.06 -8.66
C PHE A 91 7.96 3.56 -7.47
N LEU A 92 8.62 4.43 -6.74
CA LEU A 92 9.33 4.08 -5.51
C LEU A 92 8.35 3.64 -4.40
N ALA A 93 7.08 4.06 -4.46
CA ALA A 93 6.04 3.61 -3.54
C ALA A 93 5.74 2.10 -3.63
N ILE A 94 6.14 1.45 -4.74
CA ILE A 94 6.07 -0.01 -4.90
C ILE A 94 6.76 -0.72 -3.73
N VAL A 95 7.90 -0.19 -3.29
CA VAL A 95 8.68 -0.78 -2.19
C VAL A 95 7.93 -0.73 -0.87
N GLY A 96 7.16 0.34 -0.63
CA GLY A 96 6.28 0.41 0.54
C GLY A 96 5.30 -0.76 0.56
N GLY A 97 4.64 -1.05 -0.55
CA GLY A 97 3.73 -2.18 -0.68
C GLY A 97 4.37 -3.53 -0.37
N ILE A 98 5.62 -3.75 -0.79
CA ILE A 98 6.35 -4.98 -0.46
C ILE A 98 6.55 -5.12 1.04
N LEU A 99 7.13 -4.11 1.68
CA LEU A 99 7.46 -4.17 3.10
C LEU A 99 6.19 -4.26 3.96
N GLU A 100 5.15 -3.50 3.63
CA GLU A 100 3.90 -3.53 4.36
C GLU A 100 3.25 -4.92 4.32
N GLU A 101 3.23 -5.59 3.16
CA GLU A 101 2.67 -6.93 3.06
C GLU A 101 3.50 -7.96 3.84
N VAL A 102 4.83 -7.83 3.84
CA VAL A 102 5.69 -8.68 4.69
C VAL A 102 5.39 -8.46 6.16
N VAL A 103 5.26 -7.21 6.61
CA VAL A 103 4.98 -6.89 8.03
C VAL A 103 3.60 -7.37 8.46
N PHE A 104 2.55 -6.99 7.72
CA PHE A 104 1.18 -7.25 8.17
C PHE A 104 0.69 -8.67 7.87
N ARG A 105 1.19 -9.33 6.82
CA ARG A 105 0.77 -10.69 6.46
C ARG A 105 1.79 -11.72 6.94
N ARG A 106 3.04 -11.62 6.45
CA ARG A 106 4.03 -12.62 6.79
C ARG A 106 4.40 -12.62 8.28
N TRP A 107 4.75 -11.46 8.83
CA TRP A 107 5.22 -11.42 10.23
C TRP A 107 4.06 -11.40 11.23
N LEU A 108 3.13 -10.47 11.11
CA LEU A 108 2.06 -10.32 12.10
C LEU A 108 1.12 -11.54 12.13
N MET A 109 0.62 -11.97 10.96
CA MET A 109 -0.31 -13.12 10.93
C MET A 109 0.40 -14.44 11.26
N ASP A 110 1.68 -14.62 10.87
CA ASP A 110 2.43 -15.82 11.24
C ASP A 110 2.79 -15.83 12.73
N LEU A 111 3.07 -14.67 13.31
CA LEU A 111 3.24 -14.53 14.75
C LEU A 111 1.96 -14.93 15.51
N LEU A 112 0.80 -14.40 15.09
CA LEU A 112 -0.48 -14.75 15.68
C LEU A 112 -0.80 -16.24 15.52
N HIS A 113 -0.46 -16.83 14.37
CA HIS A 113 -0.59 -18.26 14.14
C HIS A 113 0.31 -19.09 15.08
N GLY A 114 1.54 -18.63 15.30
CA GLY A 114 2.48 -19.28 16.24
C GLY A 114 2.01 -19.23 17.71
N PHE A 115 1.12 -18.31 18.05
CA PHE A 115 0.43 -18.25 19.34
C PHE A 115 -0.93 -18.95 19.35
N ASP A 116 -1.24 -19.77 18.35
CA ASP A 116 -2.50 -20.52 18.19
C ASP A 116 -3.76 -19.67 18.10
N TYR A 117 -3.63 -18.37 17.72
CA TYR A 117 -4.82 -17.55 17.44
C TYR A 117 -5.55 -18.05 16.19
N GLY A 118 -6.88 -18.16 16.30
CA GLY A 118 -7.74 -18.58 15.21
C GLY A 118 -7.73 -17.64 14.00
N ILE A 119 -8.11 -18.15 12.84
CA ILE A 119 -8.09 -17.44 11.54
C ILE A 119 -8.79 -16.08 11.59
N ILE A 120 -9.95 -16.02 12.25
CA ILE A 120 -10.74 -14.77 12.36
C ILE A 120 -9.94 -13.69 13.08
N ILE A 121 -9.27 -14.03 14.18
CA ILE A 121 -8.44 -13.10 14.96
C ILE A 121 -7.26 -12.60 14.12
N GLN A 122 -6.60 -13.49 13.38
CA GLN A 122 -5.52 -13.13 12.47
C GLN A 122 -5.99 -12.12 11.42
N ILE A 123 -7.13 -12.35 10.77
CA ILE A 123 -7.70 -11.44 9.76
C ILE A 123 -8.02 -10.09 10.39
N VAL A 124 -8.71 -10.09 11.53
CA VAL A 124 -9.16 -8.86 12.20
C VAL A 124 -7.97 -8.02 12.65
N ILE A 125 -7.01 -8.61 13.34
CA ILE A 125 -5.85 -7.89 13.86
C ILE A 125 -5.00 -7.36 12.69
N SER A 126 -4.72 -8.18 11.67
CA SER A 126 -3.92 -7.75 10.51
C SER A 126 -4.59 -6.59 9.76
N GLY A 127 -5.89 -6.69 9.49
CA GLY A 127 -6.62 -5.65 8.77
C GLY A 127 -6.74 -4.35 9.55
N LEU A 128 -7.04 -4.42 10.87
CA LEU A 128 -7.09 -3.23 11.72
C LEU A 128 -5.72 -2.56 11.87
N ALA A 129 -4.66 -3.34 12.07
CA ALA A 129 -3.30 -2.81 12.16
C ALA A 129 -2.87 -2.12 10.86
N PHE A 130 -3.22 -2.73 9.71
CA PHE A 130 -2.99 -2.13 8.39
C PHE A 130 -3.74 -0.80 8.22
N GLY A 131 -5.02 -0.75 8.59
CA GLY A 131 -5.81 0.48 8.56
C GLY A 131 -5.26 1.57 9.48
N LEU A 132 -4.84 1.22 10.70
CA LEU A 132 -4.22 2.15 11.64
C LEU A 132 -2.91 2.73 11.12
N ALA A 133 -2.05 1.92 10.50
CA ALA A 133 -0.82 2.40 9.88
C ALA A 133 -1.10 3.46 8.80
N HIS A 134 -2.18 3.28 8.02
CA HIS A 134 -2.55 4.23 6.98
C HIS A 134 -3.18 5.54 7.48
N VAL A 135 -3.69 5.57 8.72
CA VAL A 135 -4.14 6.83 9.36
C VAL A 135 -2.98 7.82 9.49
N MET A 136 -1.75 7.34 9.66
CA MET A 136 -0.56 8.18 9.70
C MET A 136 -0.41 9.04 8.44
N TRP A 137 -0.79 8.54 7.27
CA TRP A 137 -0.80 9.31 6.02
C TRP A 137 -1.76 10.50 6.04
N GLY A 138 -2.91 10.33 6.68
CA GLY A 138 -3.89 11.41 6.86
C GLY A 138 -3.39 12.54 7.76
N LEU A 139 -2.45 12.27 8.65
CA LEU A 139 -1.84 13.29 9.50
C LEU A 139 -0.99 14.28 8.70
N PHE A 140 -0.35 13.85 7.62
CA PHE A 140 0.42 14.74 6.74
C PHE A 140 -0.44 15.77 6.00
N GLY A 141 -1.71 15.45 5.74
CA GLY A 141 -2.67 16.34 5.06
C GLY A 141 -3.37 17.35 5.98
N GLY A 142 -3.33 17.16 7.29
CA GLY A 142 -3.95 18.06 8.28
C GLY A 142 -5.49 18.12 8.23
N GLU A 143 -6.16 17.26 7.47
CA GLU A 143 -7.62 17.22 7.34
C GLU A 143 -8.23 15.97 7.99
N ARG A 144 -8.61 16.10 9.25
CA ARG A 144 -9.14 15.00 10.07
C ARG A 144 -10.34 14.26 9.47
N LYS A 145 -11.17 14.94 8.67
CA LYS A 145 -12.36 14.32 8.05
C LYS A 145 -12.03 13.16 7.12
N PHE A 146 -10.82 13.14 6.52
CA PHE A 146 -10.39 12.06 5.63
C PHE A 146 -9.75 10.88 6.37
N LEU A 147 -9.34 11.06 7.64
CA LEU A 147 -8.75 9.99 8.44
C LEU A 147 -9.69 8.80 8.58
N LYS A 148 -10.98 9.06 8.83
CA LYS A 148 -11.99 8.00 8.96
C LYS A 148 -12.14 7.23 7.64
N GLY A 149 -12.20 7.94 6.50
CA GLY A 149 -12.31 7.31 5.19
C GLY A 149 -11.08 6.46 4.85
N ALA A 150 -9.89 6.99 5.10
CA ALA A 150 -8.64 6.27 4.93
C ALA A 150 -8.60 5.01 5.81
N PHE A 151 -8.88 5.14 7.10
CA PHE A 151 -8.92 4.01 8.03
C PHE A 151 -9.87 2.92 7.56
N ILE A 152 -11.12 3.26 7.24
CA ILE A 152 -12.12 2.26 6.83
C ILE A 152 -11.71 1.58 5.53
N SER A 153 -11.33 2.34 4.50
CA SER A 153 -11.00 1.78 3.18
C SER A 153 -9.76 0.89 3.24
N THR A 154 -8.71 1.31 3.95
CA THR A 154 -7.49 0.51 4.07
C THR A 154 -7.65 -0.68 5.02
N THR A 155 -8.51 -0.57 6.06
CA THR A 155 -8.88 -1.73 6.88
C THR A 155 -9.60 -2.79 6.06
N ILE A 156 -10.55 -2.39 5.20
CA ILE A 156 -11.26 -3.33 4.31
C ILE A 156 -10.27 -3.98 3.33
N LEU A 157 -9.36 -3.21 2.74
CA LEU A 157 -8.30 -3.75 1.90
C LEU A 157 -7.39 -4.71 2.70
N GLY A 158 -7.10 -4.36 3.95
CA GLY A 158 -6.32 -5.17 4.87
C GLY A 158 -6.97 -6.52 5.15
N PHE A 159 -8.29 -6.56 5.36
CA PHE A 159 -9.04 -7.81 5.51
C PHE A 159 -8.99 -8.65 4.23
N ALA A 160 -9.20 -8.02 3.06
CA ALA A 160 -9.14 -8.73 1.79
C ALA A 160 -7.78 -9.38 1.56
N TYR A 161 -6.69 -8.67 1.83
CA TYR A 161 -5.34 -9.21 1.70
C TYR A 161 -5.04 -10.30 2.74
N ALA A 162 -5.53 -10.18 3.97
CA ALA A 162 -5.39 -11.23 4.98
C ALA A 162 -6.08 -12.53 4.52
N ILE A 163 -7.27 -12.42 3.90
CA ILE A 163 -7.98 -13.56 3.32
C ILE A 163 -7.19 -14.16 2.14
N VAL A 164 -6.70 -13.32 1.22
CA VAL A 164 -5.89 -13.78 0.08
C VAL A 164 -4.63 -14.50 0.56
N TYR A 165 -3.96 -13.97 1.59
CA TYR A 165 -2.78 -14.59 2.19
C TYR A 165 -3.07 -15.99 2.72
N LEU A 166 -4.17 -16.17 3.44
CA LEU A 166 -4.58 -17.48 3.97
C LEU A 166 -4.99 -18.45 2.87
N LEU A 167 -5.78 -17.99 1.89
CA LEU A 167 -6.17 -18.79 0.73
C LEU A 167 -4.96 -19.18 -0.13
N GLY A 168 -3.92 -18.37 -0.10
CA GLY A 168 -2.64 -18.60 -0.79
C GLY A 168 -1.67 -19.51 -0.04
N ASN A 169 -2.12 -20.27 0.97
CA ASN A 169 -1.25 -21.09 1.82
C ASN A 169 -0.14 -20.26 2.50
N ARG A 170 -0.51 -19.10 3.01
CA ARG A 170 0.41 -18.12 3.63
C ARG A 170 1.47 -17.59 2.67
N ASN A 171 1.13 -17.49 1.39
CA ASN A 171 1.96 -16.88 0.39
C ASN A 171 1.61 -15.40 0.24
N VAL A 172 2.59 -14.53 0.46
CA VAL A 172 2.42 -13.07 0.42
C VAL A 172 2.53 -12.48 -1.00
N GLY A 173 3.04 -13.25 -1.96
CA GLY A 173 3.31 -12.80 -3.33
C GLY A 173 2.14 -12.12 -4.04
N PRO A 174 0.92 -12.71 -4.06
CA PRO A 174 -0.25 -12.06 -4.67
C PRO A 174 -0.58 -10.71 -4.03
N CYS A 175 -0.50 -10.60 -2.69
CA CYS A 175 -0.76 -9.36 -1.97
C CYS A 175 0.28 -8.29 -2.31
N ILE A 176 1.58 -8.65 -2.37
CA ILE A 176 2.65 -7.74 -2.78
C ILE A 176 2.40 -7.18 -4.17
N ILE A 177 2.12 -8.01 -5.13
CA ILE A 177 1.88 -7.57 -6.53
C ILE A 177 0.68 -6.63 -6.59
N SER A 178 -0.44 -7.00 -5.98
CA SER A 178 -1.64 -6.16 -5.93
C SER A 178 -1.37 -4.82 -5.27
N HIS A 179 -0.77 -4.81 -4.09
CA HIS A 179 -0.48 -3.60 -3.32
C HIS A 179 0.48 -2.67 -4.08
N SER A 180 1.51 -3.24 -4.70
CA SER A 180 2.45 -2.49 -5.54
C SER A 180 1.74 -1.80 -6.71
N PHE A 181 0.80 -2.47 -7.39
CA PHE A 181 0.00 -1.87 -8.45
C PHE A 181 -0.92 -0.75 -7.92
N ILE A 182 -1.57 -0.96 -6.78
CA ILE A 182 -2.41 0.07 -6.14
C ILE A 182 -1.57 1.30 -5.82
N ASN A 183 -0.42 1.13 -5.17
CA ASN A 183 0.47 2.23 -4.80
C ASN A 183 0.97 2.97 -6.04
N MET A 184 1.38 2.26 -7.08
CA MET A 184 1.83 2.87 -8.33
C MET A 184 0.76 3.77 -8.98
N ILE A 185 -0.50 3.36 -8.93
CA ILE A 185 -1.60 4.08 -9.59
C ILE A 185 -2.12 5.22 -8.71
N ILE A 186 -2.23 5.01 -7.39
CA ILE A 186 -3.01 5.85 -6.49
C ILE A 186 -2.13 6.71 -5.58
N GLU A 187 -1.10 6.15 -4.98
CA GLU A 187 -0.42 6.75 -3.83
C GLU A 187 0.18 8.13 -4.10
N PRO A 188 0.89 8.38 -5.22
CA PRO A 188 1.47 9.71 -5.49
C PRO A 188 0.41 10.81 -5.49
N TRP A 189 -0.73 10.53 -6.08
CA TRP A 189 -1.82 11.46 -6.24
C TRP A 189 -2.64 11.62 -4.97
N LEU A 190 -2.79 10.54 -4.21
CA LEU A 190 -3.46 10.56 -2.92
C LEU A 190 -2.68 11.44 -1.92
N LEU A 191 -1.37 11.26 -1.86
CA LEU A 191 -0.50 12.07 -1.02
C LEU A 191 -0.45 13.54 -1.48
N LEU A 192 -0.41 13.78 -2.80
CA LEU A 192 -0.51 15.14 -3.34
C LEU A 192 -1.87 15.76 -3.01
N ALA A 193 -2.97 15.01 -3.11
CA ALA A 193 -4.30 15.49 -2.73
C ALA A 193 -4.35 15.88 -1.25
N ALA A 194 -3.75 15.07 -0.37
CA ALA A 194 -3.68 15.34 1.06
C ALA A 194 -2.89 16.63 1.36
N ILE A 195 -1.71 16.78 0.79
CA ILE A 195 -0.83 17.94 1.01
C ILE A 195 -1.41 19.23 0.41
N SER A 196 -2.01 19.14 -0.78
CA SER A 196 -2.61 20.29 -1.47
C SER A 196 -4.03 20.60 -1.02
N LYS A 197 -4.65 19.73 -0.21
CA LYS A 197 -6.07 19.76 0.19
C LYS A 197 -7.04 19.76 -1.00
N SER A 198 -6.66 19.07 -2.08
CA SER A 198 -7.37 19.02 -3.35
C SER A 198 -8.05 17.67 -3.54
N TRP A 199 -9.05 17.37 -2.72
CA TRP A 199 -9.79 16.09 -2.77
C TRP A 199 -10.89 16.07 -3.85
N LYS A 200 -11.45 17.23 -4.15
CA LYS A 200 -12.45 17.44 -5.19
C LYS A 200 -11.87 18.32 -6.28
N ILE A 201 -12.36 18.14 -7.49
CA ILE A 201 -12.10 19.09 -8.58
C ILE A 201 -12.84 20.36 -8.21
N LYS A 202 -12.14 21.48 -8.09
CA LYS A 202 -12.79 22.77 -8.15
C LYS A 202 -13.17 22.97 -9.62
N ASN A 203 -14.45 22.95 -9.92
CA ASN A 203 -14.93 23.55 -11.17
C ASN A 203 -14.61 25.04 -11.05
N GLU A 204 -13.59 25.50 -11.78
CA GLU A 204 -13.35 26.91 -12.04
C GLU A 204 -14.39 27.43 -13.01
#